data_669387fe7174735e131e95c8f283a745
#
_entry.id   669387fe7174735e131e95c8f283a745
#
_cell.length_a   1.000
_cell.length_b   1.000
_cell.length_c   1.000
_cell.angle_alpha   90.00
_cell.angle_beta   90.00
_cell.angle_gamma   90.00
#
_symmetry.space_group_name_H-M   'P 1'
#
loop_
_entity.id
_entity.type
_entity.pdbx_description
1 polymer ?
#
loop_
_entity_poly.entity_id
_entity_poly.type
_entity_poly.pdbx_seq_one_letter_code
_entity_poly.pdbx_strand_id
1 'polypeptide(L)'
;MPPLLNIIALATFAASLSARALDPVLPHVASDFNVSIAAAAGFASIFAFTFAIVQPALGAAADLFGKARLVIVCLVLLGLANILGALSSSFSLLFATRILAGIGAGGVFPIALGLTSDLVAPDKRQVAIGRTLAGAMTGNLLGASLSGLIGDFLGWRGVLAVLGSLAVVASVAVAIGFRGGALKRTPAKVDLSVLRHGYRTIFANPNAKVCYTAVFIEGCCVLGVFPYVASFLFELGVTSLSISGLVIAGFAVGGLFYTLSVSRFLPRLGVNGMMTSGAVLMGLQLAIVAFGPPWQLQAGNFILMGWGFYMIHGSLQVFASELLVEARASALSLHSFFFFMGQTIGPIAYGFGILNVGKIPTLLASAVIIVILGFICARLLRQTRPTDAAAR
;
A
#
# COMPACT_ATOMS: atom_id res chain seq x y z
N MET A 1 28.74 -2.04 1.12
CA MET A 1 27.52 -2.57 0.48
C MET A 1 27.51 -2.12 -0.98
N PRO A 2 27.05 -2.95 -1.94
CA PRO A 2 27.08 -2.60 -3.34
C PRO A 2 26.26 -1.33 -3.62
N PRO A 3 26.72 -0.41 -4.51
CA PRO A 3 25.94 0.77 -4.90
C PRO A 3 24.61 0.43 -5.55
N LEU A 4 24.49 -0.79 -6.08
CA LEU A 4 23.25 -1.33 -6.66
C LEU A 4 22.06 -1.36 -5.68
N LEU A 5 22.29 -1.48 -4.36
CA LEU A 5 21.22 -1.43 -3.37
C LEU A 5 20.54 -0.05 -3.31
N ASN A 6 21.29 1.03 -3.53
CA ASN A 6 20.71 2.37 -3.56
C ASN A 6 19.85 2.56 -4.82
N ILE A 7 20.27 1.96 -5.94
CA ILE A 7 19.48 1.98 -7.19
C ILE A 7 18.17 1.20 -7.02
N ILE A 8 18.21 0.05 -6.32
CA ILE A 8 16.99 -0.71 -6.02
C ILE A 8 16.08 0.06 -5.07
N ALA A 9 16.65 0.71 -4.04
CA ALA A 9 15.87 1.57 -3.13
C ALA A 9 15.22 2.75 -3.88
N LEU A 10 15.93 3.37 -4.84
CA LEU A 10 15.38 4.40 -5.72
C LEU A 10 14.23 3.85 -6.58
N ALA A 11 14.36 2.63 -7.10
CA ALA A 11 13.31 1.99 -7.89
C ALA A 11 12.03 1.77 -7.07
N THR A 12 12.16 1.23 -5.86
CA THR A 12 11.02 1.04 -4.95
C THR A 12 10.43 2.35 -4.46
N PHE A 13 11.26 3.37 -4.21
CA PHE A 13 10.81 4.73 -3.90
C PHE A 13 9.96 5.32 -5.03
N ALA A 14 10.46 5.31 -6.27
CA ALA A 14 9.74 5.86 -7.42
C ALA A 14 8.40 5.14 -7.70
N ALA A 15 8.36 3.80 -7.54
CA ALA A 15 7.13 3.05 -7.69
C ALA A 15 6.13 3.37 -6.59
N SER A 16 6.57 3.49 -5.35
CA SER A 16 5.72 3.75 -4.19
C SER A 16 5.13 5.17 -4.16
N LEU A 17 5.84 6.16 -4.71
CA LEU A 17 5.29 7.51 -4.90
C LEU A 17 3.97 7.52 -5.68
N SER A 18 3.85 6.64 -6.69
CA SER A 18 2.67 6.60 -7.56
C SER A 18 1.43 5.99 -6.91
N ALA A 19 1.58 5.29 -5.78
CA ALA A 19 0.47 4.59 -5.13
C ALA A 19 -0.63 5.54 -4.62
N ARG A 20 -0.25 6.75 -4.20
CA ARG A 20 -1.14 7.79 -3.66
C ARG A 20 -1.12 9.07 -4.49
N ALA A 21 -0.65 8.99 -5.73
CA ALA A 21 -0.41 10.15 -6.58
C ALA A 21 -1.66 10.99 -6.85
N LEU A 22 -2.81 10.38 -6.98
CA LEU A 22 -4.06 11.10 -7.32
C LEU A 22 -4.88 11.49 -6.10
N ASP A 23 -4.66 10.92 -4.90
CA ASP A 23 -5.52 11.17 -3.75
C ASP A 23 -5.67 12.68 -3.40
N PRO A 24 -4.59 13.48 -3.30
CA PRO A 24 -4.72 14.91 -3.00
C PRO A 24 -5.33 15.73 -4.12
N VAL A 25 -5.15 15.32 -5.37
CA VAL A 25 -5.56 16.07 -6.57
C VAL A 25 -6.91 15.61 -7.15
N LEU A 26 -7.54 14.63 -6.52
CA LEU A 26 -8.75 13.98 -7.02
C LEU A 26 -9.91 14.93 -7.30
N PRO A 27 -10.18 15.96 -6.46
CA PRO A 27 -11.23 16.95 -6.75
C PRO A 27 -10.99 17.70 -8.07
N HIS A 28 -9.76 18.04 -8.39
CA HIS A 28 -9.42 18.70 -9.66
C HIS A 28 -9.61 17.75 -10.85
N VAL A 29 -9.24 16.48 -10.72
CA VAL A 29 -9.50 15.45 -11.75
C VAL A 29 -10.99 15.29 -11.98
N ALA A 30 -11.79 15.21 -10.91
CA ALA A 30 -13.24 15.07 -10.98
C ALA A 30 -13.88 16.29 -11.69
N SER A 31 -13.42 17.49 -11.36
CA SER A 31 -13.88 18.73 -12.00
C SER A 31 -13.53 18.79 -13.49
N ASP A 32 -12.29 18.46 -13.87
CA ASP A 32 -11.81 18.51 -15.26
C ASP A 32 -12.60 17.56 -16.19
N PHE A 33 -12.99 16.40 -15.68
CA PHE A 33 -13.77 15.42 -16.45
C PHE A 33 -15.27 15.52 -16.19
N ASN A 34 -15.72 16.49 -15.38
CA ASN A 34 -17.12 16.70 -15.02
C ASN A 34 -17.80 15.41 -14.49
N VAL A 35 -17.12 14.71 -13.58
CA VAL A 35 -17.59 13.48 -12.94
C VAL A 35 -17.70 13.65 -11.42
N SER A 36 -18.44 12.76 -10.76
CA SER A 36 -18.50 12.77 -9.30
C SER A 36 -17.16 12.35 -8.68
N ILE A 37 -16.90 12.81 -7.44
CA ILE A 37 -15.73 12.37 -6.65
C ILE A 37 -15.73 10.85 -6.49
N ALA A 38 -16.90 10.22 -6.34
CA ALA A 38 -17.02 8.77 -6.25
C ALA A 38 -16.56 8.07 -7.53
N ALA A 39 -16.88 8.61 -8.71
CA ALA A 39 -16.39 8.09 -9.98
C ALA A 39 -14.88 8.27 -10.12
N ALA A 40 -14.35 9.44 -9.74
CA ALA A 40 -12.92 9.71 -9.78
C ALA A 40 -12.13 8.84 -8.77
N ALA A 41 -12.70 8.51 -7.62
CA ALA A 41 -12.09 7.57 -6.65
C ALA A 41 -11.87 6.16 -7.25
N GLY A 42 -12.60 5.82 -8.32
CA GLY A 42 -12.36 4.63 -9.12
C GLY A 42 -10.94 4.53 -9.70
N PHE A 43 -10.22 5.66 -9.89
CA PHE A 43 -8.82 5.64 -10.31
C PHE A 43 -7.89 5.01 -9.26
N ALA A 44 -8.14 5.26 -7.97
CA ALA A 44 -7.42 4.63 -6.89
C ALA A 44 -7.78 3.14 -6.78
N SER A 45 -9.07 2.82 -6.92
CA SER A 45 -9.57 1.43 -6.89
C SER A 45 -8.96 0.58 -7.99
N ILE A 46 -8.98 1.05 -9.25
CA ILE A 46 -8.46 0.24 -10.37
C ILE A 46 -6.94 0.09 -10.33
N PHE A 47 -6.23 1.12 -9.85
CA PHE A 47 -4.80 1.01 -9.60
C PHE A 47 -4.50 -0.05 -8.54
N ALA A 48 -5.19 -0.02 -7.39
CA ALA A 48 -5.01 -0.99 -6.31
C ALA A 48 -5.37 -2.42 -6.75
N PHE A 49 -6.43 -2.58 -7.53
CA PHE A 49 -6.84 -3.87 -8.09
C PHE A 49 -5.77 -4.48 -8.98
N THR A 50 -5.30 -3.73 -9.97
CA THR A 50 -4.28 -4.22 -10.91
C THR A 50 -2.94 -4.44 -10.23
N PHE A 51 -2.59 -3.58 -9.25
CA PHE A 51 -1.44 -3.76 -8.39
C PHE A 51 -1.51 -5.08 -7.62
N ALA A 52 -2.65 -5.43 -7.01
CA ALA A 52 -2.82 -6.66 -6.25
C ALA A 52 -2.72 -7.92 -7.12
N ILE A 53 -3.48 -7.93 -8.22
CA ILE A 53 -3.64 -9.12 -9.06
C ILE A 53 -2.34 -9.52 -9.78
N VAL A 54 -1.53 -8.52 -10.14
CA VAL A 54 -0.32 -8.76 -10.93
C VAL A 54 0.86 -9.28 -10.11
N GLN A 55 0.87 -9.05 -8.79
CA GLN A 55 2.01 -9.41 -7.93
C GLN A 55 2.43 -10.88 -8.01
N PRO A 56 1.51 -11.87 -7.88
CA PRO A 56 1.89 -13.27 -7.99
C PRO A 56 2.45 -13.63 -9.36
N ALA A 57 1.85 -13.09 -10.42
CA ALA A 57 2.26 -13.37 -11.80
C ALA A 57 3.64 -12.77 -12.11
N LEU A 58 3.89 -11.53 -11.71
CA LEU A 58 5.19 -10.87 -11.93
C LEU A 58 6.30 -11.42 -11.04
N GLY A 59 5.96 -11.88 -9.82
CA GLY A 59 6.91 -12.60 -8.98
C GLY A 59 7.44 -13.87 -9.66
N ALA A 60 6.54 -14.70 -10.21
CA ALA A 60 6.91 -15.88 -10.97
C ALA A 60 7.65 -15.55 -12.28
N ALA A 61 7.19 -14.51 -13.01
CA ALA A 61 7.84 -14.05 -14.23
C ALA A 61 9.26 -13.53 -14.00
N ALA A 62 9.56 -12.97 -12.81
CA ALA A 62 10.88 -12.48 -12.46
C ALA A 62 11.94 -13.57 -12.46
N ASP A 63 11.59 -14.77 -12.05
CA ASP A 63 12.51 -15.92 -12.06
C ASP A 63 12.73 -16.47 -13.48
N LEU A 64 11.76 -16.27 -14.40
CA LEU A 64 11.85 -16.70 -15.80
C LEU A 64 12.59 -15.69 -16.70
N PHE A 65 12.27 -14.40 -16.55
CA PHE A 65 12.78 -13.34 -17.46
C PHE A 65 13.98 -12.59 -16.88
N GLY A 66 14.29 -12.80 -15.60
CA GLY A 66 15.36 -12.13 -14.87
C GLY A 66 14.85 -10.90 -14.11
N LYS A 67 15.12 -10.89 -12.78
CA LYS A 67 14.58 -9.90 -11.83
C LYS A 67 14.86 -8.45 -12.23
N ALA A 68 16.13 -8.13 -12.57
CA ALA A 68 16.51 -6.77 -12.93
C ALA A 68 15.82 -6.29 -14.21
N ARG A 69 15.71 -7.16 -15.24
CA ARG A 69 15.00 -6.81 -16.48
C ARG A 69 13.53 -6.52 -16.22
N LEU A 70 12.89 -7.35 -15.41
CA LEU A 70 11.47 -7.18 -15.13
C LEU A 70 11.20 -5.93 -14.29
N VAL A 71 12.07 -5.56 -13.34
CA VAL A 71 12.00 -4.27 -12.63
C VAL A 71 12.08 -3.10 -13.62
N ILE A 72 12.99 -3.15 -14.61
CA ILE A 72 13.11 -2.11 -15.64
C ILE A 72 11.80 -2.02 -16.44
N VAL A 73 11.27 -3.14 -16.93
CA VAL A 73 10.01 -3.16 -17.70
C VAL A 73 8.85 -2.60 -16.88
N CYS A 74 8.74 -3.00 -15.60
CA CYS A 74 7.71 -2.51 -14.68
C CYS A 74 7.82 -0.99 -14.46
N LEU A 75 9.03 -0.44 -14.27
CA LEU A 75 9.25 0.99 -14.09
C LEU A 75 8.98 1.78 -15.38
N VAL A 76 9.39 1.26 -16.54
CA VAL A 76 9.06 1.86 -17.85
C VAL A 76 7.55 1.91 -18.04
N LEU A 77 6.87 0.78 -17.80
CA LEU A 77 5.41 0.71 -17.91
C LEU A 77 4.73 1.71 -16.99
N LEU A 78 5.14 1.78 -15.72
CA LEU A 78 4.64 2.74 -14.75
C LEU A 78 4.87 4.18 -15.21
N GLY A 79 6.10 4.48 -15.64
CA GLY A 79 6.49 5.82 -16.07
C GLY A 79 5.71 6.29 -17.30
N LEU A 80 5.66 5.45 -18.34
CA LEU A 80 4.91 5.75 -19.56
C LEU A 80 3.41 5.85 -19.29
N ALA A 81 2.85 4.96 -18.48
CA ALA A 81 1.43 5.03 -18.10
C ALA A 81 1.09 6.33 -17.38
N ASN A 82 1.95 6.80 -16.45
CA ASN A 82 1.77 8.09 -15.78
C ASN A 82 1.88 9.27 -16.77
N ILE A 83 2.87 9.28 -17.67
CA ILE A 83 3.05 10.34 -18.68
C ILE A 83 1.85 10.37 -19.63
N LEU A 84 1.40 9.21 -20.13
CA LEU A 84 0.19 9.11 -20.95
C LEU A 84 -1.06 9.56 -20.18
N GLY A 85 -1.13 9.25 -18.88
CA GLY A 85 -2.17 9.73 -17.98
C GLY A 85 -2.20 11.26 -17.88
N ALA A 86 -1.02 11.90 -17.82
CA ALA A 86 -0.92 13.37 -17.84
C ALA A 86 -1.45 14.00 -19.14
N LEU A 87 -1.32 13.28 -20.25
CA LEU A 87 -1.78 13.71 -21.59
C LEU A 87 -3.24 13.31 -21.87
N SER A 88 -3.91 12.64 -20.94
CA SER A 88 -5.26 12.12 -21.17
C SER A 88 -6.27 13.26 -21.34
N SER A 89 -7.10 13.15 -22.39
CA SER A 89 -8.20 14.06 -22.72
C SER A 89 -9.57 13.51 -22.33
N SER A 90 -9.64 12.25 -21.86
CA SER A 90 -10.89 11.61 -21.44
C SER A 90 -10.72 10.80 -20.16
N PHE A 91 -11.82 10.66 -19.43
CA PHE A 91 -11.90 9.82 -18.23
C PHE A 91 -11.46 8.37 -18.51
N SER A 92 -11.97 7.78 -19.60
CA SER A 92 -11.66 6.40 -19.96
C SER A 92 -10.18 6.18 -20.31
N LEU A 93 -9.53 7.15 -20.95
CA LEU A 93 -8.10 7.08 -21.24
C LEU A 93 -7.28 7.15 -19.94
N LEU A 94 -7.62 8.09 -19.03
CA LEU A 94 -6.97 8.17 -17.73
C LEU A 94 -7.18 6.86 -16.95
N PHE A 95 -8.38 6.30 -16.99
CA PHE A 95 -8.68 5.02 -16.32
C PHE A 95 -7.83 3.87 -16.84
N ALA A 96 -7.68 3.76 -18.17
CA ALA A 96 -6.80 2.77 -18.80
C ALA A 96 -5.33 2.94 -18.39
N THR A 97 -4.86 4.19 -18.29
CA THR A 97 -3.49 4.45 -17.82
C THR A 97 -3.29 4.08 -16.34
N ARG A 98 -4.34 4.15 -15.49
CA ARG A 98 -4.27 3.68 -14.11
C ARG A 98 -4.15 2.16 -14.01
N ILE A 99 -4.81 1.42 -14.92
CA ILE A 99 -4.62 -0.04 -15.04
C ILE A 99 -3.15 -0.35 -15.32
N LEU A 100 -2.58 0.27 -16.35
CA LEU A 100 -1.17 0.04 -16.75
C LEU A 100 -0.19 0.46 -15.65
N ALA A 101 -0.46 1.59 -14.98
CA ALA A 101 0.36 2.08 -13.87
C ALA A 101 0.33 1.12 -12.68
N GLY A 102 -0.85 0.57 -12.34
CA GLY A 102 -1.00 -0.43 -11.28
C GLY A 102 -0.25 -1.73 -11.58
N ILE A 103 -0.30 -2.20 -12.84
CA ILE A 103 0.49 -3.36 -13.30
C ILE A 103 2.00 -3.07 -13.14
N GLY A 104 2.47 -1.92 -13.61
CA GLY A 104 3.87 -1.54 -13.49
C GLY A 104 4.33 -1.44 -12.04
N ALA A 105 3.60 -0.70 -11.21
CA ALA A 105 3.95 -0.50 -9.80
C ALA A 105 3.92 -1.81 -8.99
N GLY A 106 2.92 -2.68 -9.25
CA GLY A 106 2.71 -3.94 -8.51
C GLY A 106 3.86 -4.94 -8.64
N GLY A 107 4.61 -4.88 -9.76
CA GLY A 107 5.76 -5.76 -9.96
C GLY A 107 7.04 -5.28 -9.30
N VAL A 108 7.23 -3.97 -9.13
CA VAL A 108 8.53 -3.42 -8.72
C VAL A 108 8.94 -3.91 -7.33
N PHE A 109 8.07 -3.80 -6.33
CA PHE A 109 8.44 -4.05 -4.94
C PHE A 109 8.81 -5.52 -4.65
N PRO A 110 7.98 -6.53 -4.98
CA PRO A 110 8.30 -7.93 -4.68
C PRO A 110 9.55 -8.41 -5.45
N ILE A 111 9.72 -7.95 -6.70
CA ILE A 111 10.90 -8.31 -7.51
C ILE A 111 12.16 -7.65 -6.95
N ALA A 112 12.07 -6.39 -6.51
CA ALA A 112 13.17 -5.66 -5.89
C ALA A 112 13.66 -6.34 -4.61
N LEU A 113 12.77 -6.88 -3.77
CA LEU A 113 13.14 -7.66 -2.58
C LEU A 113 13.91 -8.93 -2.95
N GLY A 114 13.45 -9.66 -3.96
CA GLY A 114 14.15 -10.83 -4.48
C GLY A 114 15.53 -10.48 -5.04
N LEU A 115 15.60 -9.41 -5.84
CA LEU A 115 16.86 -8.93 -6.41
C LEU A 115 17.85 -8.47 -5.32
N THR A 116 17.36 -7.77 -4.31
CA THR A 116 18.15 -7.36 -3.14
C THR A 116 18.77 -8.56 -2.43
N SER A 117 17.98 -9.63 -2.24
CA SER A 117 18.42 -10.85 -1.57
C SER A 117 19.50 -11.60 -2.35
N ASP A 118 19.46 -11.51 -3.68
CA ASP A 118 20.46 -12.17 -4.57
C ASP A 118 21.80 -11.42 -4.61
N LEU A 119 21.83 -10.13 -4.29
CA LEU A 119 23.02 -9.27 -4.37
C LEU A 119 23.92 -9.33 -3.14
N VAL A 120 23.47 -9.91 -2.05
CA VAL A 120 24.19 -9.90 -0.77
C VAL A 120 24.28 -11.29 -0.14
N ALA A 121 25.35 -11.51 0.61
CA ALA A 121 25.52 -12.71 1.40
C ALA A 121 24.41 -12.84 2.48
N PRO A 122 24.07 -14.08 2.91
CA PRO A 122 22.96 -14.33 3.83
C PRO A 122 22.97 -13.50 5.12
N ASP A 123 24.15 -13.27 5.69
CA ASP A 123 24.38 -12.48 6.91
C ASP A 123 24.01 -10.98 6.74
N LYS A 124 24.04 -10.45 5.52
CA LYS A 124 23.73 -9.04 5.21
C LYS A 124 22.34 -8.82 4.61
N ARG A 125 21.58 -9.89 4.35
CA ARG A 125 20.27 -9.80 3.68
C ARG A 125 19.27 -8.94 4.44
N GLN A 126 19.20 -9.07 5.75
CA GLN A 126 18.25 -8.31 6.57
C GLN A 126 18.49 -6.81 6.46
N VAL A 127 19.74 -6.37 6.50
CA VAL A 127 20.09 -4.94 6.35
C VAL A 127 19.82 -4.43 4.94
N ALA A 128 20.09 -5.24 3.91
CA ALA A 128 19.84 -4.88 2.52
C ALA A 128 18.33 -4.77 2.23
N ILE A 129 17.52 -5.73 2.69
CA ILE A 129 16.06 -5.68 2.62
C ILE A 129 15.52 -4.45 3.34
N GLY A 130 16.05 -4.13 4.53
CA GLY A 130 15.68 -2.92 5.27
C GLY A 130 15.87 -1.62 4.45
N ARG A 131 16.91 -1.52 3.63
CA ARG A 131 17.11 -0.36 2.73
C ARG A 131 16.08 -0.30 1.60
N THR A 132 15.76 -1.44 1.00
CA THR A 132 14.73 -1.54 -0.03
C THR A 132 13.36 -1.15 0.52
N LEU A 133 13.03 -1.63 1.72
CA LEU A 133 11.81 -1.25 2.46
C LEU A 133 11.80 0.24 2.79
N ALA A 134 12.92 0.81 3.25
CA ALA A 134 13.02 2.23 3.55
C ALA A 134 12.72 3.08 2.31
N GLY A 135 13.23 2.68 1.12
CA GLY A 135 12.90 3.33 -0.14
C GLY A 135 11.40 3.34 -0.42
N ALA A 136 10.75 2.18 -0.30
CA ALA A 136 9.31 2.06 -0.51
C ALA A 136 8.48 2.85 0.52
N MET A 137 8.85 2.78 1.80
CA MET A 137 8.17 3.52 2.87
C MET A 137 8.29 5.03 2.68
N THR A 138 9.49 5.53 2.33
CA THR A 138 9.72 6.95 2.05
C THR A 138 8.92 7.39 0.82
N GLY A 139 8.84 6.55 -0.22
CA GLY A 139 8.00 6.82 -1.39
C GLY A 139 6.51 6.92 -1.03
N ASN A 140 5.99 6.00 -0.23
CA ASN A 140 4.61 6.05 0.25
C ASN A 140 4.34 7.29 1.14
N LEU A 141 5.29 7.64 2.02
CA LEU A 141 5.20 8.81 2.88
C LEU A 141 5.14 10.10 2.08
N LEU A 142 6.04 10.25 1.11
CA LEU A 142 6.16 11.47 0.32
C LEU A 142 5.17 11.52 -0.86
N GLY A 143 4.59 10.39 -1.26
CA GLY A 143 3.75 10.30 -2.44
C GLY A 143 2.58 11.29 -2.42
N ALA A 144 1.80 11.31 -1.36
CA ALA A 144 0.68 12.23 -1.22
C ALA A 144 1.15 13.70 -1.04
N SER A 145 2.19 13.94 -0.20
CA SER A 145 2.69 15.30 0.04
C SER A 145 3.25 15.94 -1.22
N LEU A 146 4.11 15.21 -1.95
CA LEU A 146 4.68 15.67 -3.21
C LEU A 146 3.59 15.86 -4.27
N SER A 147 2.61 14.94 -4.34
CA SER A 147 1.50 15.08 -5.26
C SER A 147 0.65 16.31 -4.98
N GLY A 148 0.38 16.60 -3.70
CA GLY A 148 -0.32 17.84 -3.31
C GLY A 148 0.49 19.10 -3.69
N LEU A 149 1.79 19.12 -3.36
CA LEU A 149 2.67 20.23 -3.68
C LEU A 149 2.78 20.46 -5.20
N ILE A 150 3.08 19.42 -5.96
CA ILE A 150 3.16 19.51 -7.43
C ILE A 150 1.80 19.90 -8.00
N GLY A 151 0.71 19.40 -7.42
CA GLY A 151 -0.66 19.70 -7.84
C GLY A 151 -1.03 21.16 -7.71
N ASP A 152 -0.60 21.85 -6.64
CA ASP A 152 -0.84 23.29 -6.47
C ASP A 152 -0.15 24.13 -7.55
N PHE A 153 1.04 23.71 -8.05
CA PHE A 153 1.80 24.48 -9.05
C PHE A 153 1.53 24.05 -10.51
N LEU A 154 1.37 22.74 -10.75
CA LEU A 154 1.33 22.15 -12.09
C LEU A 154 0.01 21.41 -12.38
N GLY A 155 -0.92 21.41 -11.44
CA GLY A 155 -2.16 20.65 -11.52
C GLY A 155 -1.93 19.12 -11.49
N TRP A 156 -3.00 18.35 -11.57
CA TRP A 156 -2.95 16.90 -11.50
C TRP A 156 -2.19 16.26 -12.69
N ARG A 157 -2.21 16.91 -13.85
CA ARG A 157 -1.41 16.47 -15.02
C ARG A 157 0.07 16.58 -14.74
N GLY A 158 0.50 17.67 -14.09
CA GLY A 158 1.87 17.85 -13.65
C GLY A 158 2.32 16.79 -12.65
N VAL A 159 1.46 16.38 -11.72
CA VAL A 159 1.75 15.29 -10.79
C VAL A 159 2.08 14.02 -11.56
N LEU A 160 1.25 13.61 -12.49
CA LEU A 160 1.46 12.39 -13.27
C LEU A 160 2.71 12.48 -14.16
N ALA A 161 2.94 13.64 -14.80
CA ALA A 161 4.12 13.84 -15.64
C ALA A 161 5.43 13.75 -14.83
N VAL A 162 5.50 14.40 -13.67
CA VAL A 162 6.69 14.39 -12.80
C VAL A 162 6.94 13.00 -12.24
N LEU A 163 5.93 12.34 -11.67
CA LEU A 163 6.09 10.99 -11.12
C LEU A 163 6.38 9.95 -12.21
N GLY A 164 5.79 10.11 -13.40
CA GLY A 164 6.08 9.28 -14.55
C GLY A 164 7.53 9.44 -15.01
N SER A 165 8.01 10.67 -15.13
CA SER A 165 9.40 10.97 -15.48
C SER A 165 10.39 10.40 -14.47
N LEU A 166 10.07 10.51 -13.17
CA LEU A 166 10.89 9.92 -12.11
C LEU A 166 10.97 8.40 -12.21
N ALA A 167 9.86 7.71 -12.55
CA ALA A 167 9.86 6.27 -12.75
C ALA A 167 10.70 5.87 -13.98
N VAL A 168 10.66 6.65 -15.07
CA VAL A 168 11.52 6.44 -16.24
C VAL A 168 12.99 6.65 -15.87
N VAL A 169 13.33 7.71 -15.15
CA VAL A 169 14.72 7.96 -14.68
C VAL A 169 15.19 6.80 -13.78
N ALA A 170 14.35 6.33 -12.87
CA ALA A 170 14.67 5.18 -12.04
C ALA A 170 14.91 3.91 -12.88
N SER A 171 14.12 3.69 -13.95
CA SER A 171 14.33 2.57 -14.87
C SER A 171 15.66 2.63 -15.58
N VAL A 172 16.07 3.81 -16.04
CA VAL A 172 17.38 4.05 -16.66
C VAL A 172 18.51 3.82 -15.65
N ALA A 173 18.35 4.28 -14.41
CA ALA A 173 19.33 4.05 -13.34
C ALA A 173 19.51 2.54 -13.07
N VAL A 174 18.41 1.77 -13.01
CA VAL A 174 18.46 0.30 -12.89
C VAL A 174 19.14 -0.31 -14.11
N ALA A 175 18.80 0.11 -15.33
CA ALA A 175 19.39 -0.41 -16.56
C ALA A 175 20.90 -0.17 -16.63
N ILE A 176 21.36 1.00 -16.23
CA ILE A 176 22.79 1.34 -16.17
C ILE A 176 23.50 0.54 -15.07
N GLY A 177 22.92 0.50 -13.86
CA GLY A 177 23.52 -0.15 -12.72
C GLY A 177 23.69 -1.67 -12.89
N PHE A 178 22.80 -2.29 -13.64
CA PHE A 178 22.83 -3.74 -13.90
C PHE A 178 23.46 -4.14 -15.24
N ARG A 179 24.12 -3.19 -15.96
CA ARG A 179 24.96 -3.51 -17.12
C ARG A 179 26.14 -4.37 -16.70
N GLY A 180 26.50 -5.35 -17.53
CA GLY A 180 27.76 -6.09 -17.34
C GLY A 180 27.68 -7.42 -16.62
N GLY A 181 26.52 -8.07 -16.49
CA GLY A 181 26.44 -9.46 -16.04
C GLY A 181 25.55 -9.73 -14.82
N ALA A 182 25.18 -8.70 -14.04
CA ALA A 182 24.16 -8.83 -12.98
C ALA A 182 22.74 -9.12 -13.54
N LEU A 183 22.58 -9.11 -14.87
CA LEU A 183 21.37 -9.51 -15.61
C LEU A 183 21.37 -11.02 -15.93
N LYS A 184 22.36 -11.80 -15.40
CA LYS A 184 22.41 -13.24 -15.67
C LYS A 184 21.19 -13.96 -15.13
N ARG A 185 20.62 -14.76 -15.99
CA ARG A 185 19.44 -15.58 -15.74
C ARG A 185 19.85 -16.78 -14.87
N THR A 186 19.26 -16.93 -13.69
CA THR A 186 19.26 -18.20 -12.99
C THR A 186 17.94 -18.88 -13.40
N PRO A 187 17.96 -19.96 -14.21
CA PRO A 187 16.74 -20.63 -14.56
C PRO A 187 16.17 -21.34 -13.34
N ALA A 188 15.15 -20.76 -12.73
CA ALA A 188 14.35 -21.43 -11.72
C ALA A 188 13.19 -22.13 -12.42
N LYS A 189 12.98 -23.41 -12.12
CA LYS A 189 11.75 -24.10 -12.52
C LYS A 189 10.65 -23.63 -11.57
N VAL A 190 9.67 -22.92 -12.10
CA VAL A 190 8.45 -22.59 -11.34
C VAL A 190 7.63 -23.87 -11.23
N ASP A 191 7.61 -24.46 -10.06
CA ASP A 191 6.75 -25.61 -9.77
C ASP A 191 5.40 -25.12 -9.24
N LEU A 192 4.41 -25.04 -10.13
CA LEU A 192 3.05 -24.65 -9.80
C LEU A 192 2.38 -25.62 -8.81
N SER A 193 2.86 -26.86 -8.71
CA SER A 193 2.31 -27.84 -7.78
C SER A 193 2.65 -27.46 -6.33
N VAL A 194 3.86 -26.98 -6.09
CA VAL A 194 4.34 -26.50 -4.78
C VAL A 194 3.54 -25.25 -4.36
N LEU A 195 3.31 -24.31 -5.27
CA LEU A 195 2.49 -23.13 -5.01
C LEU A 195 1.05 -23.51 -4.66
N ARG A 196 0.44 -24.40 -5.45
CA ARG A 196 -0.93 -24.89 -5.21
C ARG A 196 -1.04 -25.61 -3.86
N HIS A 197 -0.08 -26.45 -3.53
CA HIS A 197 -0.04 -27.16 -2.24
C HIS A 197 0.09 -26.17 -1.08
N GLY A 198 1.02 -25.20 -1.18
CA GLY A 198 1.24 -24.17 -0.19
C GLY A 198 -0.03 -23.35 0.07
N TYR A 199 -0.72 -22.86 -0.98
CA TYR A 199 -1.97 -22.13 -0.83
C TYR A 199 -3.08 -22.98 -0.18
N ARG A 200 -3.23 -24.26 -0.59
CA ARG A 200 -4.20 -25.15 0.03
C ARG A 200 -3.94 -25.34 1.52
N THR A 201 -2.69 -25.50 1.92
CA THR A 201 -2.28 -25.67 3.32
C THR A 201 -2.53 -24.37 4.11
N ILE A 202 -2.19 -23.21 3.54
CA ILE A 202 -2.46 -21.90 4.17
C ILE A 202 -3.96 -21.73 4.43
N PHE A 203 -4.82 -21.97 3.44
CA PHE A 203 -6.27 -21.82 3.59
C PHE A 203 -6.93 -22.89 4.49
N ALA A 204 -6.25 -24.01 4.73
CA ALA A 204 -6.69 -25.00 5.71
C ALA A 204 -6.42 -24.55 7.16
N ASN A 205 -5.52 -23.58 7.38
CA ASN A 205 -5.27 -23.02 8.70
C ASN A 205 -6.46 -22.12 9.13
N PRO A 206 -7.11 -22.39 10.29
CA PRO A 206 -8.27 -21.62 10.73
C PRO A 206 -7.98 -20.12 10.92
N ASN A 207 -6.75 -19.75 11.30
CA ASN A 207 -6.35 -18.35 11.46
C ASN A 207 -6.27 -17.62 10.11
N ALA A 208 -6.09 -18.32 8.98
CA ALA A 208 -5.99 -17.69 7.67
C ALA A 208 -7.24 -16.89 7.29
N LYS A 209 -8.43 -17.48 7.51
CA LYS A 209 -9.71 -16.81 7.24
C LYS A 209 -9.84 -15.52 8.04
N VAL A 210 -9.54 -15.57 9.33
CA VAL A 210 -9.62 -14.38 10.20
C VAL A 210 -8.61 -13.33 9.78
N CYS A 211 -7.34 -13.72 9.57
CA CYS A 211 -6.25 -12.82 9.22
C CYS A 211 -6.50 -12.10 7.87
N TYR A 212 -6.87 -12.86 6.82
CA TYR A 212 -7.07 -12.30 5.50
C TYR A 212 -8.36 -11.48 5.36
N THR A 213 -9.45 -11.91 6.05
CA THR A 213 -10.66 -11.09 6.12
C THR A 213 -10.40 -9.79 6.89
N ALA A 214 -9.63 -9.87 7.98
CA ALA A 214 -9.31 -8.69 8.78
C ALA A 214 -8.52 -7.66 7.99
N VAL A 215 -7.47 -8.07 7.29
CA VAL A 215 -6.65 -7.14 6.51
C VAL A 215 -7.39 -6.58 5.29
N PHE A 216 -8.32 -7.33 4.71
CA PHE A 216 -9.23 -6.85 3.67
C PHE A 216 -10.15 -5.74 4.21
N ILE A 217 -10.82 -5.98 5.36
CA ILE A 217 -11.70 -4.98 6.00
C ILE A 217 -10.90 -3.75 6.41
N GLU A 218 -9.69 -3.92 6.94
CA GLU A 218 -8.78 -2.82 7.29
C GLU A 218 -8.45 -1.97 6.06
N GLY A 219 -8.07 -2.59 4.94
CA GLY A 219 -7.83 -1.90 3.67
C GLY A 219 -9.06 -1.16 3.16
N CYS A 220 -10.23 -1.76 3.28
CA CYS A 220 -11.50 -1.18 2.87
C CYS A 220 -11.88 0.03 3.72
N CYS A 221 -11.93 -0.12 5.04
CA CYS A 221 -12.44 0.90 5.96
C CYS A 221 -11.46 2.06 6.18
N VAL A 222 -10.15 1.78 6.25
CA VAL A 222 -9.16 2.81 6.60
C VAL A 222 -8.61 3.47 5.34
N LEU A 223 -8.08 2.69 4.38
CA LEU A 223 -7.47 3.27 3.18
C LEU A 223 -8.49 3.64 2.11
N GLY A 224 -9.69 3.09 2.17
CA GLY A 224 -10.80 3.47 1.29
C GLY A 224 -11.24 4.92 1.41
N VAL A 225 -10.99 5.58 2.55
CA VAL A 225 -11.35 6.99 2.76
C VAL A 225 -10.36 7.96 2.10
N PHE A 226 -9.13 7.53 1.81
CA PHE A 226 -8.05 8.42 1.36
C PHE A 226 -8.37 9.23 0.10
N PRO A 227 -8.98 8.68 -0.96
CA PRO A 227 -9.38 9.45 -2.14
C PRO A 227 -10.40 10.55 -1.85
N TYR A 228 -11.09 10.50 -0.72
CA TYR A 228 -12.10 11.50 -0.33
C TYR A 228 -11.56 12.61 0.57
N VAL A 229 -10.34 12.47 1.12
CA VAL A 229 -9.76 13.42 2.09
C VAL A 229 -9.68 14.83 1.53
N ALA A 230 -9.17 14.97 0.31
CA ALA A 230 -9.10 16.28 -0.35
C ALA A 230 -10.49 16.90 -0.56
N SER A 231 -11.49 16.11 -0.95
CA SER A 231 -12.88 16.56 -1.09
C SER A 231 -13.47 17.02 0.24
N PHE A 232 -13.20 16.28 1.33
CA PHE A 232 -13.68 16.70 2.67
C PHE A 232 -13.03 17.99 3.15
N LEU A 233 -11.76 18.22 2.80
CA LEU A 233 -11.08 19.48 3.10
C LEU A 233 -11.62 20.62 2.26
N PHE A 234 -11.96 20.38 1.00
CA PHE A 234 -12.59 21.37 0.14
C PHE A 234 -13.97 21.83 0.67
N GLU A 235 -14.78 20.90 1.23
CA GLU A 235 -16.03 21.24 1.91
C GLU A 235 -15.82 22.19 3.10
N LEU A 236 -14.64 22.18 3.71
CA LEU A 236 -14.25 23.07 4.81
C LEU A 236 -13.58 24.38 4.33
N GLY A 237 -13.57 24.64 3.02
CA GLY A 237 -12.94 25.81 2.43
C GLY A 237 -11.42 25.71 2.24
N VAL A 238 -10.82 24.54 2.48
CA VAL A 238 -9.38 24.31 2.29
C VAL A 238 -9.13 23.80 0.88
N THR A 239 -8.78 24.68 -0.04
CA THR A 239 -8.60 24.37 -1.46
C THR A 239 -7.16 24.01 -1.85
N SER A 240 -6.19 24.17 -0.93
CA SER A 240 -4.79 23.81 -1.17
C SER A 240 -4.60 22.29 -1.21
N LEU A 241 -4.06 21.83 -2.32
CA LEU A 241 -3.73 20.41 -2.52
C LEU A 241 -2.51 19.99 -1.67
N SER A 242 -1.59 20.92 -1.40
CA SER A 242 -0.47 20.71 -0.49
C SER A 242 -0.95 20.39 0.92
N ILE A 243 -1.97 21.08 1.42
CA ILE A 243 -2.56 20.79 2.72
C ILE A 243 -3.21 19.40 2.70
N SER A 244 -3.96 19.07 1.65
CA SER A 244 -4.55 17.75 1.48
C SER A 244 -3.48 16.64 1.48
N GLY A 245 -2.40 16.85 0.74
CA GLY A 245 -1.25 15.95 0.73
C GLY A 245 -0.57 15.81 2.08
N LEU A 246 -0.43 16.91 2.84
CA LEU A 246 0.15 16.93 4.18
C LEU A 246 -0.72 16.12 5.17
N VAL A 247 -2.03 16.32 5.15
CA VAL A 247 -2.98 15.56 6.00
C VAL A 247 -2.84 14.06 5.73
N ILE A 248 -2.88 13.66 4.46
CA ILE A 248 -2.73 12.24 4.08
C ILE A 248 -1.35 11.70 4.50
N ALA A 249 -0.28 12.48 4.34
CA ALA A 249 1.07 12.07 4.75
C ALA A 249 1.19 11.87 6.28
N GLY A 250 0.37 12.53 7.08
CA GLY A 250 0.28 12.32 8.52
C GLY A 250 0.11 10.84 8.88
N PHE A 251 -0.64 10.08 8.09
CA PHE A 251 -0.82 8.64 8.29
C PHE A 251 0.51 7.86 8.25
N ALA A 252 1.39 8.17 7.32
CA ALA A 252 2.68 7.51 7.24
C ALA A 252 3.65 7.96 8.35
N VAL A 253 3.52 9.21 8.82
CA VAL A 253 4.21 9.69 10.04
C VAL A 253 3.77 8.86 11.25
N GLY A 254 2.48 8.52 11.36
CA GLY A 254 1.97 7.60 12.37
C GLY A 254 2.63 6.22 12.34
N GLY A 255 2.92 5.70 11.14
CA GLY A 255 3.70 4.47 10.96
C GLY A 255 5.14 4.57 11.50
N LEU A 256 5.79 5.72 11.34
CA LEU A 256 7.09 5.96 11.96
C LEU A 256 7.00 5.98 13.49
N PHE A 257 5.98 6.65 14.05
CA PHE A 257 5.72 6.60 15.51
C PHE A 257 5.48 5.18 16.02
N TYR A 258 4.73 4.35 15.28
CA TYR A 258 4.59 2.94 15.59
C TYR A 258 5.95 2.24 15.64
N THR A 259 6.77 2.40 14.62
CA THR A 259 8.08 1.74 14.53
C THR A 259 8.99 2.10 15.71
N LEU A 260 8.96 3.36 16.15
CA LEU A 260 9.75 3.85 17.29
C LEU A 260 9.18 3.40 18.66
N SER A 261 7.89 3.13 18.73
CA SER A 261 7.17 2.88 19.99
C SER A 261 6.80 1.41 20.22
N VAL A 262 6.78 0.57 19.18
CA VAL A 262 6.34 -0.83 19.27
C VAL A 262 7.13 -1.65 20.31
N SER A 263 8.44 -1.47 20.40
CA SER A 263 9.29 -2.14 21.38
C SER A 263 8.92 -1.81 22.84
N ARG A 264 8.27 -0.67 23.08
CA ARG A 264 7.83 -0.22 24.40
C ARG A 264 6.40 -0.64 24.72
N PHE A 265 5.51 -0.64 23.72
CA PHE A 265 4.09 -0.94 23.93
C PHE A 265 3.76 -2.43 23.82
N LEU A 266 4.38 -3.16 22.89
CA LEU A 266 4.12 -4.59 22.70
C LEU A 266 4.36 -5.44 23.96
N PRO A 267 5.44 -5.26 24.76
CA PRO A 267 5.63 -6.02 25.98
C PRO A 267 4.57 -5.72 27.06
N ARG A 268 3.95 -4.52 27.03
CA ARG A 268 2.96 -4.09 28.02
C ARG A 268 1.54 -4.48 27.65
N LEU A 269 1.17 -4.33 26.39
CA LEU A 269 -0.19 -4.57 25.90
C LEU A 269 -0.38 -6.02 25.41
N GLY A 270 0.71 -6.68 25.03
CA GLY A 270 0.65 -7.92 24.27
C GLY A 270 0.07 -7.72 22.88
N VAL A 271 0.08 -8.77 22.05
CA VAL A 271 -0.43 -8.70 20.67
C VAL A 271 -1.94 -8.39 20.64
N ASN A 272 -2.72 -9.00 21.54
CA ASN A 272 -4.16 -8.78 21.61
C ASN A 272 -4.50 -7.33 22.02
N GLY A 273 -3.77 -6.78 23.00
CA GLY A 273 -3.91 -5.39 23.39
C GLY A 273 -3.49 -4.41 22.29
N MET A 274 -2.45 -4.75 21.52
CA MET A 274 -2.07 -3.95 20.35
C MET A 274 -3.19 -3.93 19.29
N MET A 275 -3.81 -5.08 18.99
CA MET A 275 -4.91 -5.15 18.02
C MET A 275 -6.14 -4.36 18.48
N THR A 276 -6.54 -4.51 19.74
CA THR A 276 -7.73 -3.81 20.26
C THR A 276 -7.51 -2.31 20.39
N SER A 277 -6.40 -1.88 21.01
CA SER A 277 -6.12 -0.45 21.18
C SER A 277 -5.87 0.25 19.83
N GLY A 278 -5.20 -0.42 18.88
CA GLY A 278 -5.03 0.10 17.52
C GLY A 278 -6.36 0.29 16.80
N ALA A 279 -7.27 -0.69 16.88
CA ALA A 279 -8.58 -0.61 16.26
C ALA A 279 -9.47 0.48 16.90
N VAL A 280 -9.46 0.61 18.23
CA VAL A 280 -10.19 1.68 18.93
C VAL A 280 -9.63 3.04 18.53
N LEU A 281 -8.30 3.18 18.49
CA LEU A 281 -7.65 4.41 18.06
C LEU A 281 -8.06 4.78 16.62
N MET A 282 -8.01 3.84 15.67
CA MET A 282 -8.44 4.08 14.28
C MET A 282 -9.92 4.44 14.18
N GLY A 283 -10.79 3.70 14.88
CA GLY A 283 -12.23 3.97 14.87
C GLY A 283 -12.55 5.37 15.39
N LEU A 284 -11.89 5.78 16.48
CA LEU A 284 -12.02 7.14 17.01
C LEU A 284 -11.60 8.19 15.99
N GLN A 285 -10.46 7.97 15.30
CA GLN A 285 -9.96 8.92 14.31
C GLN A 285 -10.89 8.99 13.06
N LEU A 286 -11.44 7.87 12.58
CA LEU A 286 -12.45 7.86 11.52
C LEU A 286 -13.71 8.61 11.93
N ALA A 287 -14.16 8.43 13.17
CA ALA A 287 -15.30 9.18 13.71
C ALA A 287 -15.01 10.69 13.76
N ILE A 288 -13.81 11.10 14.15
CA ILE A 288 -13.40 12.52 14.16
C ILE A 288 -13.42 13.09 12.74
N VAL A 289 -12.90 12.37 11.72
CA VAL A 289 -12.94 12.80 10.30
C VAL A 289 -14.38 13.03 9.83
N ALA A 290 -15.34 12.22 10.32
CA ALA A 290 -16.75 12.35 9.94
C ALA A 290 -17.33 13.75 10.22
N PHE A 291 -16.91 14.36 11.34
CA PHE A 291 -17.40 15.66 11.79
C PHE A 291 -16.62 16.86 11.21
N GLY A 292 -15.60 16.63 10.40
CA GLY A 292 -14.90 17.69 9.66
C GLY A 292 -14.20 18.71 10.55
N PRO A 293 -13.26 18.30 11.44
CA PRO A 293 -12.50 19.27 12.21
C PRO A 293 -11.56 20.09 11.31
N PRO A 294 -11.04 21.24 11.77
CA PRO A 294 -10.06 22.03 11.03
C PRO A 294 -8.88 21.18 10.55
N TRP A 295 -8.30 21.52 9.40
CA TRP A 295 -7.26 20.71 8.74
C TRP A 295 -6.03 20.42 9.62
N GLN A 296 -5.68 21.35 10.52
CA GLN A 296 -4.57 21.17 11.47
C GLN A 296 -4.83 20.00 12.42
N LEU A 297 -6.07 19.91 12.93
CA LEU A 297 -6.49 18.78 13.77
C LEU A 297 -6.60 17.50 12.92
N GLN A 298 -7.05 17.61 11.65
CA GLN A 298 -7.07 16.45 10.77
C GLN A 298 -5.67 15.91 10.49
N ALA A 299 -4.65 16.75 10.32
CA ALA A 299 -3.27 16.31 10.16
C ALA A 299 -2.79 15.49 11.38
N GLY A 300 -3.04 15.99 12.60
CA GLY A 300 -2.77 15.25 13.83
C GLY A 300 -3.58 13.96 13.95
N ASN A 301 -4.85 14.02 13.54
CA ASN A 301 -5.76 12.89 13.51
C ASN A 301 -5.25 11.77 12.59
N PHE A 302 -4.73 12.10 11.39
CA PHE A 302 -4.16 11.12 10.47
C PHE A 302 -2.87 10.50 11.00
N ILE A 303 -2.06 11.24 11.80
CA ILE A 303 -0.91 10.66 12.51
C ILE A 303 -1.36 9.58 13.50
N LEU A 304 -2.38 9.88 14.31
CA LEU A 304 -2.91 8.91 15.27
C LEU A 304 -3.61 7.74 14.58
N MET A 305 -4.31 7.99 13.47
CA MET A 305 -4.91 6.94 12.63
C MET A 305 -3.84 5.98 12.08
N GLY A 306 -2.75 6.53 11.55
CA GLY A 306 -1.64 5.73 11.06
C GLY A 306 -0.97 4.92 12.17
N TRP A 307 -0.78 5.51 13.35
CA TRP A 307 -0.24 4.78 14.49
C TRP A 307 -1.14 3.60 14.88
N GLY A 308 -2.45 3.82 15.04
CA GLY A 308 -3.43 2.76 15.32
C GLY A 308 -3.45 1.69 14.22
N PHE A 309 -3.37 2.11 12.95
CA PHE A 309 -3.32 1.19 11.82
C PHE A 309 -2.12 0.22 11.92
N TYR A 310 -0.92 0.71 12.12
CA TYR A 310 0.24 -0.16 12.19
C TYR A 310 0.26 -1.04 13.45
N MET A 311 -0.47 -0.69 14.51
CA MET A 311 -0.65 -1.56 15.69
C MET A 311 -1.42 -2.83 15.34
N ILE A 312 -2.50 -2.75 14.57
CA ILE A 312 -3.28 -3.92 14.14
C ILE A 312 -2.66 -4.57 12.90
N HIS A 313 -2.32 -3.80 11.87
CA HIS A 313 -1.76 -4.30 10.61
C HIS A 313 -0.44 -5.06 10.83
N GLY A 314 0.46 -4.52 11.65
CA GLY A 314 1.70 -5.19 12.02
C GLY A 314 1.46 -6.51 12.74
N SER A 315 0.47 -6.56 13.63
CA SER A 315 0.07 -7.80 14.31
C SER A 315 -0.50 -8.82 13.32
N LEU A 316 -1.39 -8.41 12.42
CA LEU A 316 -1.95 -9.28 11.37
C LEU A 316 -0.86 -9.80 10.42
N GLN A 317 0.15 -8.98 10.11
CA GLN A 317 1.28 -9.39 9.27
C GLN A 317 2.14 -10.46 9.94
N VAL A 318 2.34 -10.37 11.27
CA VAL A 318 3.00 -11.43 12.05
C VAL A 318 2.19 -12.71 11.99
N PHE A 319 0.89 -12.68 12.28
CA PHE A 319 0.02 -13.86 12.16
C PHE A 319 0.04 -14.45 10.75
N ALA A 320 -0.02 -13.62 9.70
CA ALA A 320 0.10 -14.09 8.33
C ALA A 320 1.41 -14.85 8.08
N SER A 321 2.54 -14.36 8.62
CA SER A 321 3.84 -15.00 8.47
C SER A 321 3.96 -16.35 9.20
N GLU A 322 3.10 -16.61 10.18
CA GLU A 322 3.06 -17.83 10.99
C GLU A 322 2.06 -18.87 10.47
N LEU A 323 1.22 -18.53 9.46
CA LEU A 323 0.22 -19.45 8.91
C LEU A 323 0.83 -20.70 8.28
N LEU A 324 2.00 -20.55 7.65
CA LEU A 324 2.80 -21.66 7.10
C LEU A 324 4.27 -21.25 7.11
N VAL A 325 5.02 -21.81 8.04
CA VAL A 325 6.43 -21.45 8.27
C VAL A 325 7.32 -21.79 7.06
N GLU A 326 7.03 -22.89 6.37
CA GLU A 326 7.77 -23.36 5.19
C GLU A 326 7.50 -22.49 3.96
N ALA A 327 6.36 -21.74 3.93
CA ALA A 327 5.98 -20.89 2.81
C ALA A 327 5.56 -19.49 3.26
N ARG A 328 6.32 -18.87 4.17
CA ARG A 328 6.04 -17.52 4.72
C ARG A 328 5.84 -16.48 3.64
N ALA A 329 6.63 -16.53 2.56
CA ALA A 329 6.52 -15.60 1.45
C ALA A 329 5.14 -15.69 0.76
N SER A 330 4.63 -16.89 0.55
CA SER A 330 3.29 -17.11 -0.03
C SER A 330 2.18 -16.60 0.89
N ALA A 331 2.30 -16.83 2.21
CA ALA A 331 1.33 -16.36 3.19
C ALA A 331 1.29 -14.83 3.29
N LEU A 332 2.46 -14.16 3.27
CA LEU A 332 2.57 -12.71 3.24
C LEU A 332 2.12 -12.12 1.90
N SER A 333 2.32 -12.81 0.79
CA SER A 333 1.81 -12.40 -0.52
C SER A 333 0.28 -12.40 -0.54
N LEU A 334 -0.35 -13.43 0.03
CA LEU A 334 -1.82 -13.46 0.19
C LEU A 334 -2.31 -12.35 1.12
N HIS A 335 -1.61 -12.08 2.22
CA HIS A 335 -1.93 -10.95 3.11
C HIS A 335 -1.93 -9.63 2.33
N SER A 336 -0.89 -9.36 1.54
CA SER A 336 -0.82 -8.16 0.70
C SER A 336 -1.93 -8.14 -0.36
N PHE A 337 -2.22 -9.27 -1.00
CA PHE A 337 -3.30 -9.37 -1.97
C PHE A 337 -4.65 -8.98 -1.36
N PHE A 338 -5.03 -9.56 -0.22
CA PHE A 338 -6.30 -9.23 0.45
C PHE A 338 -6.35 -7.79 0.93
N PHE A 339 -5.22 -7.24 1.40
CA PHE A 339 -5.11 -5.84 1.78
C PHE A 339 -5.38 -4.88 0.61
N PHE A 340 -4.76 -5.11 -0.55
CA PHE A 340 -4.99 -4.29 -1.74
C PHE A 340 -6.36 -4.52 -2.36
N MET A 341 -6.94 -5.72 -2.23
CA MET A 341 -8.35 -5.96 -2.58
C MET A 341 -9.29 -5.14 -1.70
N GLY A 342 -8.99 -4.98 -0.40
CA GLY A 342 -9.70 -4.05 0.47
C GLY A 342 -9.59 -2.60 -0.01
N GLN A 343 -8.39 -2.15 -0.39
CA GLN A 343 -8.18 -0.83 -0.98
C GLN A 343 -8.88 -0.64 -2.34
N THR A 344 -9.14 -1.71 -3.07
CA THR A 344 -9.93 -1.68 -4.31
C THR A 344 -11.41 -1.41 -4.02
N ILE A 345 -11.98 -2.16 -3.09
CA ILE A 345 -13.42 -2.09 -2.76
C ILE A 345 -13.73 -0.87 -1.91
N GLY A 346 -12.80 -0.46 -1.03
CA GLY A 346 -12.99 0.63 -0.08
C GLY A 346 -13.51 1.93 -0.70
N PRO A 347 -12.82 2.53 -1.67
CA PRO A 347 -13.28 3.78 -2.28
C PRO A 347 -14.65 3.66 -2.95
N ILE A 348 -14.96 2.50 -3.53
CA ILE A 348 -16.28 2.22 -4.12
C ILE A 348 -17.36 2.18 -3.03
N ALA A 349 -17.09 1.46 -1.93
CA ALA A 349 -18.01 1.37 -0.80
C ALA A 349 -18.25 2.74 -0.13
N TYR A 350 -17.18 3.55 0.04
CA TYR A 350 -17.29 4.93 0.53
C TYR A 350 -18.12 5.79 -0.42
N GLY A 351 -17.87 5.73 -1.74
CA GLY A 351 -18.64 6.49 -2.72
C GLY A 351 -20.12 6.14 -2.68
N PHE A 352 -20.44 4.84 -2.65
CA PHE A 352 -21.82 4.36 -2.52
C PHE A 352 -22.45 4.82 -1.21
N GLY A 353 -21.77 4.67 -0.09
CA GLY A 353 -22.26 5.10 1.22
C GLY A 353 -22.50 6.61 1.29
N ILE A 354 -21.53 7.43 0.86
CA ILE A 354 -21.64 8.90 0.89
C ILE A 354 -22.81 9.38 0.03
N LEU A 355 -23.02 8.78 -1.16
CA LEU A 355 -24.11 9.17 -2.06
C LEU A 355 -25.50 8.80 -1.53
N ASN A 356 -25.64 7.65 -0.84
CA ASN A 356 -26.96 7.13 -0.45
C ASN A 356 -27.35 7.48 0.98
N VAL A 357 -26.39 7.51 1.92
CA VAL A 357 -26.67 7.73 3.36
C VAL A 357 -25.93 8.93 3.93
N GLY A 358 -25.01 9.53 3.17
CA GLY A 358 -24.23 10.69 3.58
C GLY A 358 -22.87 10.35 4.18
N LYS A 359 -22.03 11.39 4.32
CA LYS A 359 -20.64 11.29 4.79
C LYS A 359 -20.56 10.76 6.23
N ILE A 360 -21.29 11.38 7.15
CA ILE A 360 -21.20 11.06 8.58
C ILE A 360 -21.56 9.58 8.86
N PRO A 361 -22.75 9.07 8.43
CA PRO A 361 -23.09 7.67 8.69
C PRO A 361 -22.09 6.68 8.06
N THR A 362 -21.57 6.98 6.88
CA THR A 362 -20.60 6.13 6.18
C THR A 362 -19.29 5.99 6.95
N LEU A 363 -18.73 7.10 7.42
CA LEU A 363 -17.49 7.09 8.21
C LEU A 363 -17.71 6.47 9.59
N LEU A 364 -18.83 6.76 10.25
CA LEU A 364 -19.15 6.14 11.54
C LEU A 364 -19.35 4.63 11.43
N ALA A 365 -19.99 4.14 10.35
CA ALA A 365 -20.10 2.71 10.07
C ALA A 365 -18.71 2.07 9.93
N SER A 366 -17.81 2.68 9.15
CA SER A 366 -16.44 2.21 9.03
C SER A 366 -15.68 2.24 10.35
N ALA A 367 -15.89 3.27 11.19
CA ALA A 367 -15.32 3.37 12.53
C ALA A 367 -15.76 2.20 13.43
N VAL A 368 -17.06 1.91 13.45
CA VAL A 368 -17.62 0.80 14.23
C VAL A 368 -17.10 -0.55 13.72
N ILE A 369 -17.08 -0.75 12.39
CA ILE A 369 -16.58 -1.99 11.79
C ILE A 369 -15.13 -2.25 12.19
N ILE A 370 -14.26 -1.23 12.14
CA ILE A 370 -12.84 -1.36 12.52
C ILE A 370 -12.67 -1.69 14.00
N VAL A 371 -13.46 -1.07 14.88
CA VAL A 371 -13.41 -1.36 16.32
C VAL A 371 -13.82 -2.81 16.58
N ILE A 372 -14.95 -3.25 16.03
CA ILE A 372 -15.44 -4.63 16.15
C ILE A 372 -14.39 -5.61 15.61
N LEU A 373 -13.78 -5.30 14.47
CA LEU A 373 -12.74 -6.12 13.87
C LEU A 373 -11.57 -6.35 14.82
N GLY A 374 -11.08 -5.29 15.48
CA GLY A 374 -9.97 -5.40 16.43
C GLY A 374 -10.29 -6.35 17.61
N PHE A 375 -11.49 -6.28 18.14
CA PHE A 375 -11.94 -7.20 19.21
C PHE A 375 -12.09 -8.65 18.71
N ILE A 376 -12.63 -8.84 17.50
CA ILE A 376 -12.72 -10.17 16.87
C ILE A 376 -11.33 -10.76 16.66
N CYS A 377 -10.41 -9.99 16.09
CA CYS A 377 -9.03 -10.44 15.86
C CYS A 377 -8.33 -10.81 17.17
N ALA A 378 -8.43 -9.96 18.20
CA ALA A 378 -7.83 -10.22 19.51
C ALA A 378 -8.41 -11.47 20.18
N ARG A 379 -9.67 -11.81 19.91
CA ARG A 379 -10.35 -12.99 20.50
C ARG A 379 -10.07 -14.27 19.74
N LEU A 380 -10.02 -14.22 18.41
CA LEU A 380 -9.92 -15.41 17.56
C LEU A 380 -8.47 -15.76 17.17
N LEU A 381 -7.59 -14.76 16.97
CA LEU A 381 -6.20 -15.00 16.63
C LEU A 381 -5.39 -15.30 17.89
N ARG A 382 -4.91 -16.52 18.02
CA ARG A 382 -4.05 -16.95 19.13
C ARG A 382 -2.67 -17.28 18.60
N GLN A 383 -1.63 -16.70 19.22
CA GLN A 383 -0.26 -17.10 18.95
C GLN A 383 -0.05 -18.53 19.46
N THR A 384 0.38 -19.43 18.60
CA THR A 384 0.90 -20.76 19.01
C THR A 384 2.21 -20.54 19.75
N ARG A 385 2.25 -20.87 21.05
CA ARG A 385 3.50 -20.85 21.82
C ARG A 385 4.44 -21.91 21.25
N PRO A 386 5.77 -21.65 21.23
CA PRO A 386 6.75 -22.63 20.75
C PRO A 386 6.69 -24.00 21.47
N THR A 387 6.15 -24.04 22.69
CA THR A 387 5.95 -25.27 23.47
C THR A 387 4.85 -26.18 22.92
N ASP A 388 3.90 -25.68 22.16
CA ASP A 388 2.80 -26.49 21.61
C ASP A 388 3.17 -27.17 20.26
N ALA A 389 4.24 -26.71 19.61
CA ALA A 389 4.75 -27.31 18.38
C ALA A 389 5.64 -28.54 18.63
N ALA A 390 6.16 -28.72 19.84
CA ALA A 390 6.95 -29.88 20.25
C ALA A 390 6.10 -31.03 20.81
N ALA A 391 4.80 -30.83 21.00
CA ALA A 391 3.86 -31.80 21.58
C ALA A 391 2.90 -32.42 20.55
N ARG A 392 3.08 -32.13 19.27
CA ARG A 392 2.38 -32.76 18.14
C ARG A 392 3.39 -33.34 17.18
#